data_35a071330ba978986c81a1aa7f98d687
#
_entry.id   35a071330ba978986c81a1aa7f98d687
#
_cell.length_a   1.000
_cell.length_b   1.000
_cell.length_c   1.000
_cell.angle_alpha   90.00
_cell.angle_beta   90.00
_cell.angle_gamma   90.00
#
_symmetry.space_group_name_H-M   'P 1'
#
loop_
_entity.id
_entity.type
_entity.pdbx_description
1 polymer ?
#
loop_
_entity_poly.entity_id
_entity_poly.type
_entity_poly.pdbx_seq_one_letter_code
_entity_poly.pdbx_strand_id
1 'polypeptide(L)'
;REHRIDVIVNCAAYTDVEKAEEAEARADLLNHKAAGNLAAAAKETGATLIHVSTDYVFDGTAHLPYTEDAPTAPLGVYGRTKLAGERAVAESGCKYLTFRTAWLYSEYGKNFLKTMLCLSSERERLQVVFDQIGTPTYAGDLALALFSIIEAGRYAGNEGVYHFTNEGVCSWYDFATEIAAAAGHDKCRIIPCHTSEYPTKATRPAYSVLDKTRFKETFQMDIPHWR
;
A
#
# COMPACT_ATOMS: atom_id res chain seq x y z
N ARG A 1 14.96 13.97 -21.54
CA ARG A 1 14.97 15.31 -22.19
C ARG A 1 14.39 15.28 -23.61
N GLU A 2 14.40 14.13 -24.25
CA GLU A 2 13.80 13.95 -25.60
C GLU A 2 12.27 14.09 -25.58
N HIS A 3 11.63 13.68 -24.48
CA HIS A 3 10.20 13.80 -24.28
C HIS A 3 9.94 14.76 -23.12
N ARG A 4 9.04 15.70 -23.28
CA ARG A 4 8.58 16.57 -22.18
C ARG A 4 7.67 15.73 -21.28
N ILE A 5 8.21 15.24 -20.18
CA ILE A 5 7.48 14.48 -19.17
C ILE A 5 7.02 15.45 -18.09
N ASP A 6 5.71 15.56 -17.89
CA ASP A 6 5.11 16.43 -16.87
C ASP A 6 4.90 15.70 -15.54
N VAL A 7 4.65 14.38 -15.59
CA VAL A 7 4.39 13.55 -14.41
C VAL A 7 5.13 12.23 -14.51
N ILE A 8 5.76 11.82 -13.42
CA ILE A 8 6.39 10.52 -13.25
C ILE A 8 5.58 9.76 -12.19
N VAL A 9 5.05 8.57 -12.50
CA VAL A 9 4.37 7.71 -11.53
C VAL A 9 5.29 6.56 -11.15
N ASN A 10 5.78 6.57 -9.90
CA ASN A 10 6.65 5.53 -9.36
C ASN A 10 5.84 4.45 -8.64
N CYS A 11 5.57 3.35 -9.34
CA CYS A 11 4.97 2.12 -8.79
C CYS A 11 6.04 1.04 -8.51
N ALA A 12 7.32 1.30 -8.80
CA ALA A 12 8.37 0.31 -8.59
C ALA A 12 8.74 0.21 -7.11
N ALA A 13 8.78 -1.01 -6.59
CA ALA A 13 9.17 -1.28 -5.21
C ALA A 13 9.63 -2.73 -5.02
N TYR A 14 10.41 -2.96 -3.98
CA TYR A 14 10.62 -4.29 -3.41
C TYR A 14 9.49 -4.57 -2.43
N THR A 15 8.52 -5.40 -2.82
CA THR A 15 7.26 -5.60 -2.09
C THR A 15 7.17 -6.92 -1.33
N ASP A 16 8.14 -7.81 -1.45
CA ASP A 16 8.18 -9.07 -0.69
C ASP A 16 8.64 -8.77 0.74
N VAL A 17 7.65 -8.53 1.62
CA VAL A 17 7.86 -8.13 3.02
C VAL A 17 8.72 -9.15 3.78
N GLU A 18 8.47 -10.47 3.57
CA GLU A 18 9.24 -11.53 4.23
C GLU A 18 10.70 -11.59 3.78
N LYS A 19 10.92 -11.51 2.46
CA LYS A 19 12.27 -11.55 1.92
C LYS A 19 13.04 -10.24 2.14
N ALA A 20 12.37 -9.14 2.39
CA ALA A 20 13.02 -7.88 2.70
C ALA A 20 13.90 -8.00 3.96
N GLU A 21 13.46 -8.77 4.96
CA GLU A 21 14.22 -8.99 6.20
C GLU A 21 15.60 -9.66 5.94
N GLU A 22 15.73 -10.42 4.87
CA GLU A 22 16.99 -11.10 4.47
C GLU A 22 17.74 -10.36 3.35
N ALA A 23 17.08 -9.40 2.69
CA ALA A 23 17.60 -8.70 1.52
C ALA A 23 17.55 -7.18 1.66
N GLU A 24 17.89 -6.64 2.85
CA GLU A 24 17.77 -5.23 3.19
C GLU A 24 18.46 -4.32 2.15
N ALA A 25 19.68 -4.65 1.71
CA ALA A 25 20.40 -3.86 0.72
C ALA A 25 19.65 -3.74 -0.62
N ARG A 26 18.94 -4.80 -1.04
CA ARG A 26 18.14 -4.78 -2.26
C ARG A 26 16.83 -4.02 -2.07
N ALA A 27 16.19 -4.17 -0.91
CA ALA A 27 15.01 -3.40 -0.54
C ALA A 27 15.35 -1.90 -0.46
N ASP A 28 16.46 -1.52 0.17
CA ASP A 28 16.93 -0.14 0.23
C ASP A 28 17.24 0.43 -1.17
N LEU A 29 17.89 -0.35 -2.03
CA LEU A 29 18.19 0.09 -3.40
C LEU A 29 16.92 0.46 -4.18
N LEU A 30 15.86 -0.37 -4.10
CA LEU A 30 14.63 -0.17 -4.87
C LEU A 30 13.66 0.78 -4.19
N ASN A 31 13.48 0.67 -2.86
CA ASN A 31 12.47 1.44 -2.15
C ASN A 31 12.95 2.85 -1.77
N HIS A 32 14.26 3.03 -1.55
CA HIS A 32 14.85 4.28 -1.10
C HIS A 32 15.66 4.95 -2.23
N LYS A 33 16.79 4.35 -2.63
CA LYS A 33 17.73 5.01 -3.56
C LYS A 33 17.11 5.27 -4.94
N ALA A 34 16.35 4.29 -5.47
CA ALA A 34 15.67 4.49 -6.76
C ALA A 34 14.60 5.57 -6.68
N ALA A 35 13.84 5.65 -5.56
CA ALA A 35 12.87 6.73 -5.35
C ALA A 35 13.56 8.10 -5.31
N GLY A 36 14.69 8.23 -4.59
CA GLY A 36 15.52 9.43 -4.58
C GLY A 36 16.06 9.83 -5.96
N ASN A 37 16.51 8.86 -6.76
CA ASN A 37 16.97 9.11 -8.13
C ASN A 37 15.84 9.64 -9.03
N LEU A 38 14.62 9.09 -8.90
CA LEU A 38 13.46 9.57 -9.63
C LEU A 38 13.07 10.99 -9.20
N ALA A 39 13.15 11.28 -7.90
CA ALA A 39 12.89 12.61 -7.37
C ALA A 39 13.91 13.64 -7.87
N ALA A 40 15.20 13.29 -7.94
CA ALA A 40 16.24 14.13 -8.51
C ALA A 40 15.98 14.41 -10.02
N ALA A 41 15.61 13.37 -10.77
CA ALA A 41 15.24 13.52 -12.17
C ALA A 41 13.97 14.39 -12.37
N ALA A 42 12.96 14.21 -11.53
CA ALA A 42 11.75 15.03 -11.52
C ALA A 42 12.09 16.53 -11.28
N LYS A 43 12.95 16.80 -10.27
CA LYS A 43 13.42 18.17 -9.98
C LYS A 43 14.14 18.78 -11.19
N GLU A 44 15.06 18.02 -11.81
CA GLU A 44 15.86 18.49 -12.95
C GLU A 44 15.00 18.81 -14.18
N THR A 45 13.93 18.05 -14.39
CA THR A 45 13.03 18.21 -15.55
C THR A 45 11.83 19.11 -15.29
N GLY A 46 11.57 19.46 -14.03
CA GLY A 46 10.38 20.20 -13.59
C GLY A 46 9.11 19.35 -13.54
N ALA A 47 9.23 18.04 -13.71
CA ALA A 47 8.11 17.10 -13.59
C ALA A 47 7.64 16.95 -12.15
N THR A 48 6.38 16.53 -11.96
CA THR A 48 5.84 16.13 -10.66
C THR A 48 6.02 14.62 -10.46
N LEU A 49 6.54 14.19 -9.32
CA LEU A 49 6.67 12.79 -8.96
C LEU A 49 5.47 12.32 -8.12
N ILE A 50 4.72 11.36 -8.62
CA ILE A 50 3.71 10.62 -7.85
C ILE A 50 4.38 9.32 -7.37
N HIS A 51 4.50 9.15 -6.03
CA HIS A 51 5.18 8.02 -5.41
C HIS A 51 4.21 7.16 -4.61
N VAL A 52 4.11 5.86 -4.94
CA VAL A 52 3.30 4.92 -4.17
C VAL A 52 4.09 4.38 -2.99
N SER A 53 3.57 4.56 -1.78
CA SER A 53 4.12 4.10 -0.52
C SER A 53 3.18 3.11 0.20
N THR A 54 3.33 2.93 1.50
CA THR A 54 2.70 1.84 2.27
C THR A 54 2.27 2.27 3.66
N ASP A 55 1.28 1.57 4.20
CA ASP A 55 0.86 1.59 5.61
C ASP A 55 1.93 1.05 6.58
N TYR A 56 2.88 0.24 6.11
CA TYR A 56 3.99 -0.31 6.91
C TYR A 56 4.97 0.75 7.44
N VAL A 57 4.77 2.02 7.13
CA VAL A 57 5.50 3.13 7.76
C VAL A 57 5.06 3.38 9.21
N PHE A 58 3.93 2.81 9.63
CA PHE A 58 3.38 2.93 10.99
C PHE A 58 3.70 1.70 11.85
N ASP A 59 3.63 1.87 13.19
CA ASP A 59 3.93 0.81 14.16
C ASP A 59 2.78 -0.17 14.43
N GLY A 60 1.57 0.16 13.98
CA GLY A 60 0.41 -0.70 14.18
C GLY A 60 -0.21 -0.67 15.57
N THR A 61 0.12 0.30 16.43
CA THR A 61 -0.36 0.38 17.82
C THR A 61 -1.56 1.30 18.00
N ALA A 62 -1.98 2.01 16.95
CA ALA A 62 -3.13 2.90 17.02
C ALA A 62 -4.45 2.13 17.18
N HIS A 63 -5.46 2.83 17.66
CA HIS A 63 -6.86 2.36 17.77
C HIS A 63 -7.84 3.25 16.98
N LEU A 64 -7.30 4.29 16.32
CA LEU A 64 -7.98 5.15 15.37
C LEU A 64 -7.24 5.12 14.03
N PRO A 65 -7.88 5.40 12.90
CA PRO A 65 -7.22 5.47 11.62
C PRO A 65 -6.02 6.44 11.63
N TYR A 66 -4.89 5.98 11.08
CA TYR A 66 -3.71 6.82 10.95
C TYR A 66 -3.95 7.96 9.98
N THR A 67 -3.75 9.19 10.41
CA THR A 67 -3.68 10.36 9.54
C THR A 67 -2.30 10.46 8.88
N GLU A 68 -2.18 11.26 7.82
CA GLU A 68 -0.90 11.47 7.12
C GLU A 68 0.18 12.08 8.02
N ASP A 69 -0.24 12.84 9.04
CA ASP A 69 0.64 13.51 10.01
C ASP A 69 0.95 12.66 11.26
N ALA A 70 0.38 11.46 11.34
CA ALA A 70 0.68 10.53 12.43
C ALA A 70 2.17 10.14 12.44
N PRO A 71 2.80 10.00 13.62
CA PRO A 71 4.19 9.60 13.74
C PRO A 71 4.46 8.27 13.04
N THR A 72 5.50 8.23 12.22
CA THR A 72 5.95 7.01 11.55
C THR A 72 6.96 6.25 12.39
N ALA A 73 6.77 4.94 12.56
CA ALA A 73 7.65 4.04 13.31
C ALA A 73 7.61 2.61 12.72
N PRO A 74 8.21 2.39 11.54
CA PRO A 74 8.13 1.12 10.82
C PRO A 74 8.79 -0.03 11.61
N LEU A 75 8.14 -1.19 11.67
CA LEU A 75 8.58 -2.36 12.44
C LEU A 75 9.64 -3.21 11.71
N GLY A 76 9.60 -3.28 10.38
CA GLY A 76 10.46 -4.16 9.58
C GLY A 76 11.22 -3.43 8.48
N VAL A 77 12.08 -4.15 7.78
CA VAL A 77 12.93 -3.64 6.68
C VAL A 77 12.10 -3.02 5.56
N TYR A 78 11.00 -3.68 5.16
CA TYR A 78 10.12 -3.16 4.12
C TYR A 78 9.61 -1.75 4.46
N GLY A 79 9.02 -1.59 5.65
CA GLY A 79 8.51 -0.30 6.10
C GLY A 79 9.61 0.76 6.23
N ARG A 80 10.78 0.40 6.82
CA ARG A 80 11.91 1.33 6.96
C ARG A 80 12.43 1.83 5.61
N THR A 81 12.59 0.93 4.64
CA THR A 81 13.11 1.31 3.32
C THR A 81 12.10 2.11 2.49
N LYS A 82 10.79 1.81 2.61
CA LYS A 82 9.73 2.62 2.01
C LYS A 82 9.68 4.02 2.61
N LEU A 83 9.75 4.15 3.94
CA LEU A 83 9.80 5.44 4.62
C LEU A 83 11.04 6.26 4.24
N ALA A 84 12.20 5.60 4.11
CA ALA A 84 13.40 6.27 3.63
C ALA A 84 13.22 6.84 2.21
N GLY A 85 12.51 6.11 1.36
CA GLY A 85 12.11 6.59 0.02
C GLY A 85 11.18 7.81 0.08
N GLU A 86 10.16 7.80 0.93
CA GLU A 86 9.29 8.97 1.15
C GLU A 86 10.10 10.22 1.55
N ARG A 87 11.03 10.04 2.50
CA ARG A 87 11.90 11.13 2.97
C ARG A 87 12.82 11.64 1.86
N ALA A 88 13.46 10.74 1.11
CA ALA A 88 14.31 11.12 -0.02
C ALA A 88 13.52 11.90 -1.09
N VAL A 89 12.27 11.54 -1.34
CA VAL A 89 11.37 12.27 -2.25
C VAL A 89 11.05 13.65 -1.69
N ALA A 90 10.65 13.76 -0.43
CA ALA A 90 10.28 15.04 0.20
C ALA A 90 11.47 16.00 0.30
N GLU A 91 12.65 15.51 0.65
CA GLU A 91 13.88 16.30 0.82
C GLU A 91 14.53 16.69 -0.51
N SER A 92 14.16 16.06 -1.62
CA SER A 92 14.73 16.35 -2.96
C SER A 92 14.46 17.78 -3.46
N GLY A 93 13.35 18.36 -3.01
CA GLY A 93 12.83 19.66 -3.50
C GLY A 93 12.16 19.55 -4.88
N CYS A 94 11.78 18.37 -5.35
CA CYS A 94 10.88 18.20 -6.49
C CYS A 94 9.43 18.44 -6.07
N LYS A 95 8.55 18.68 -7.02
CA LYS A 95 7.10 18.60 -6.82
C LYS A 95 6.72 17.12 -6.66
N TYR A 96 5.96 16.77 -5.62
CA TYR A 96 5.61 15.38 -5.38
C TYR A 96 4.26 15.18 -4.71
N LEU A 97 3.64 14.04 -4.99
CA LEU A 97 2.55 13.47 -4.23
C LEU A 97 2.96 12.06 -3.81
N THR A 98 2.93 11.77 -2.52
CA THR A 98 3.17 10.41 -2.01
C THR A 98 1.84 9.83 -1.57
N PHE A 99 1.47 8.65 -2.11
CA PHE A 99 0.26 7.93 -1.74
C PHE A 99 0.62 6.70 -0.92
N ARG A 100 0.32 6.72 0.38
CA ARG A 100 0.38 5.52 1.21
C ARG A 100 -0.87 4.69 0.97
N THR A 101 -0.68 3.41 0.69
CA THR A 101 -1.76 2.44 0.45
C THR A 101 -1.54 1.17 1.24
N ALA A 102 -2.53 0.29 1.32
CA ALA A 102 -2.47 -0.95 2.07
C ALA A 102 -3.13 -2.09 1.30
N TRP A 103 -2.66 -3.32 1.51
CA TRP A 103 -3.28 -4.57 1.09
C TRP A 103 -3.73 -4.59 -0.38
N LEU A 104 -2.84 -4.13 -1.28
CA LEU A 104 -3.13 -4.07 -2.71
C LEU A 104 -3.41 -5.46 -3.28
N TYR A 105 -4.51 -5.57 -4.02
CA TYR A 105 -4.87 -6.75 -4.78
C TYR A 105 -5.36 -6.41 -6.18
N SER A 106 -5.23 -7.34 -7.11
CA SER A 106 -5.75 -7.22 -8.47
C SER A 106 -5.77 -8.60 -9.16
N GLU A 107 -6.31 -8.65 -10.34
CA GLU A 107 -6.23 -9.78 -11.27
C GLU A 107 -4.79 -10.03 -11.75
N TYR A 108 -3.90 -9.05 -11.64
CA TYR A 108 -2.51 -9.13 -12.09
C TYR A 108 -1.55 -9.45 -10.95
N GLY A 109 -0.43 -10.05 -11.29
CA GLY A 109 0.65 -10.31 -10.35
C GLY A 109 0.28 -11.33 -9.26
N LYS A 110 1.10 -11.37 -8.20
CA LYS A 110 0.90 -12.20 -7.02
C LYS A 110 0.36 -11.35 -5.87
N ASN A 111 -0.75 -11.74 -5.29
CA ASN A 111 -1.39 -11.03 -4.17
C ASN A 111 -2.21 -11.97 -3.29
N PHE A 112 -2.72 -11.46 -2.17
CA PHE A 112 -3.47 -12.23 -1.19
C PHE A 112 -4.77 -12.80 -1.76
N LEU A 113 -5.55 -12.02 -2.54
CA LEU A 113 -6.78 -12.49 -3.18
C LEU A 113 -6.53 -13.75 -4.03
N LYS A 114 -5.53 -13.71 -4.93
CA LYS A 114 -5.21 -14.84 -5.81
C LYS A 114 -4.69 -16.05 -5.02
N THR A 115 -3.94 -15.79 -3.95
CA THR A 115 -3.48 -16.85 -3.05
C THR A 115 -4.66 -17.52 -2.35
N MET A 116 -5.61 -16.76 -1.84
CA MET A 116 -6.80 -17.32 -1.18
C MET A 116 -7.72 -18.03 -2.15
N LEU A 117 -7.93 -17.52 -3.37
CA LEU A 117 -8.68 -18.20 -4.42
C LEU A 117 -8.09 -19.59 -4.73
N CYS A 118 -6.78 -19.68 -4.92
CA CYS A 118 -6.11 -20.95 -5.17
C CYS A 118 -6.24 -21.90 -3.96
N LEU A 119 -5.85 -21.44 -2.76
CA LEU A 119 -5.83 -22.30 -1.58
C LEU A 119 -7.24 -22.76 -1.16
N SER A 120 -8.25 -21.90 -1.28
CA SER A 120 -9.62 -22.27 -0.90
C SER A 120 -10.29 -23.21 -1.90
N SER A 121 -9.81 -23.27 -3.15
CA SER A 121 -10.27 -24.26 -4.12
C SER A 121 -9.67 -25.67 -3.89
N GLU A 122 -8.46 -25.73 -3.29
CA GLU A 122 -7.67 -26.96 -3.16
C GLU A 122 -7.75 -27.59 -1.76
N ARG A 123 -8.08 -26.80 -0.72
CA ARG A 123 -7.99 -27.24 0.68
C ARG A 123 -9.36 -27.27 1.35
N GLU A 124 -9.56 -28.23 2.24
CA GLU A 124 -10.76 -28.31 3.08
C GLU A 124 -10.74 -27.32 4.25
N ARG A 125 -9.54 -26.84 4.63
CA ARG A 125 -9.33 -25.97 5.77
C ARG A 125 -8.15 -25.02 5.56
N LEU A 126 -8.35 -23.74 5.92
CA LEU A 126 -7.31 -22.72 5.95
C LEU A 126 -7.36 -21.97 7.30
N GLN A 127 -6.19 -21.67 7.88
CA GLN A 127 -6.07 -20.77 9.02
C GLN A 127 -5.61 -19.42 8.52
N VAL A 128 -6.30 -18.35 8.94
CA VAL A 128 -5.99 -16.97 8.54
C VAL A 128 -6.05 -16.07 9.77
N VAL A 129 -5.07 -15.16 9.90
CA VAL A 129 -4.98 -14.26 11.05
C VAL A 129 -6.15 -13.29 11.09
N PHE A 130 -6.74 -13.09 12.29
CA PHE A 130 -7.88 -12.20 12.48
C PHE A 130 -7.52 -10.95 13.31
N ASP A 131 -6.37 -10.93 13.96
CA ASP A 131 -5.87 -9.87 14.84
C ASP A 131 -4.90 -8.89 14.12
N GLN A 132 -4.92 -8.88 12.79
CA GLN A 132 -4.30 -7.85 11.96
C GLN A 132 -5.42 -7.16 11.18
N ILE A 133 -5.61 -5.87 11.46
CA ILE A 133 -6.73 -5.06 10.97
C ILE A 133 -6.23 -4.01 9.99
N GLY A 134 -6.85 -3.95 8.83
CA GLY A 134 -6.50 -3.01 7.76
C GLY A 134 -7.61 -2.83 6.75
N THR A 135 -7.27 -2.38 5.57
CA THR A 135 -8.22 -2.21 4.48
C THR A 135 -7.65 -2.77 3.17
N PRO A 136 -8.33 -3.72 2.52
CA PRO A 136 -7.97 -4.15 1.18
C PRO A 136 -8.11 -2.99 0.20
N THR A 137 -7.21 -2.91 -0.79
CA THR A 137 -7.26 -1.89 -1.83
C THR A 137 -7.19 -2.54 -3.20
N TYR A 138 -8.21 -2.36 -4.01
CA TYR A 138 -8.17 -2.77 -5.41
C TYR A 138 -7.22 -1.84 -6.18
N ALA A 139 -6.19 -2.42 -6.80
CA ALA A 139 -5.18 -1.64 -7.50
C ALA A 139 -5.74 -0.85 -8.69
N GLY A 140 -6.85 -1.32 -9.29
CA GLY A 140 -7.58 -0.59 -10.32
C GLY A 140 -8.17 0.72 -9.81
N ASP A 141 -8.74 0.74 -8.59
CA ASP A 141 -9.29 1.96 -7.99
C ASP A 141 -8.20 2.99 -7.68
N LEU A 142 -7.06 2.53 -7.13
CA LEU A 142 -5.90 3.41 -6.92
C LEU A 142 -5.39 3.96 -8.26
N ALA A 143 -5.24 3.11 -9.28
CA ALA A 143 -4.76 3.53 -10.59
C ALA A 143 -5.71 4.54 -11.23
N LEU A 144 -7.03 4.31 -11.17
CA LEU A 144 -8.05 5.23 -11.67
C LEU A 144 -8.01 6.58 -10.95
N ALA A 145 -7.85 6.57 -9.61
CA ALA A 145 -7.72 7.79 -8.81
C ALA A 145 -6.48 8.60 -9.23
N LEU A 146 -5.30 7.96 -9.32
CA LEU A 146 -4.07 8.62 -9.77
C LEU A 146 -4.20 9.18 -11.19
N PHE A 147 -4.79 8.40 -12.10
CA PHE A 147 -4.99 8.83 -13.48
C PHE A 147 -5.93 10.04 -13.57
N SER A 148 -7.04 10.02 -12.83
CA SER A 148 -7.99 11.14 -12.77
C SER A 148 -7.36 12.42 -12.20
N ILE A 149 -6.48 12.30 -11.19
CA ILE A 149 -5.72 13.43 -10.64
C ILE A 149 -4.79 14.02 -11.72
N ILE A 150 -4.13 13.16 -12.50
CA ILE A 150 -3.22 13.58 -13.57
C ILE A 150 -3.99 14.25 -14.71
N GLU A 151 -5.05 13.63 -15.23
CA GLU A 151 -5.84 14.19 -16.33
C GLU A 151 -6.46 15.54 -15.99
N ALA A 152 -6.95 15.69 -14.75
CA ALA A 152 -7.53 16.95 -14.28
C ALA A 152 -6.48 18.00 -13.88
N GLY A 153 -5.18 17.68 -13.95
CA GLY A 153 -4.09 18.58 -13.53
C GLY A 153 -4.07 18.88 -12.03
N ARG A 154 -4.81 18.10 -11.21
CA ARG A 154 -4.96 18.35 -9.76
C ARG A 154 -3.73 17.98 -8.93
N TYR A 155 -2.69 17.45 -9.57
CA TYR A 155 -1.40 17.22 -8.91
C TYR A 155 -0.63 18.53 -8.68
N ALA A 156 -0.91 19.57 -9.44
CA ALA A 156 -0.22 20.85 -9.33
C ALA A 156 -0.79 21.69 -8.16
N GLY A 157 0.06 22.10 -7.24
CA GLY A 157 -0.32 22.88 -6.06
C GLY A 157 -0.89 22.06 -4.91
N ASN A 158 -0.91 20.73 -5.04
CA ASN A 158 -1.36 19.79 -4.02
C ASN A 158 -0.24 18.83 -3.60
N GLU A 159 1.01 19.35 -3.54
CA GLU A 159 2.16 18.55 -3.11
C GLU A 159 2.00 18.07 -1.66
N GLY A 160 2.40 16.82 -1.39
CA GLY A 160 2.34 16.28 -0.03
C GLY A 160 2.11 14.76 0.03
N VAL A 161 1.75 14.32 1.24
CA VAL A 161 1.44 12.91 1.53
C VAL A 161 -0.06 12.75 1.64
N TYR A 162 -0.57 11.70 1.05
CA TYR A 162 -1.97 11.31 1.03
C TYR A 162 -2.13 9.83 1.34
N HIS A 163 -3.26 9.47 1.93
CA HIS A 163 -3.66 8.09 2.12
C HIS A 163 -4.73 7.68 1.10
N PHE A 164 -4.55 6.52 0.48
CA PHE A 164 -5.56 5.93 -0.39
C PHE A 164 -5.67 4.43 -0.15
N THR A 165 -6.81 3.99 0.38
CA THR A 165 -7.27 2.60 0.41
C THR A 165 -8.75 2.60 0.03
N ASN A 166 -9.33 1.46 -0.35
CA ASN A 166 -10.78 1.39 -0.46
C ASN A 166 -11.44 1.73 0.89
N GLU A 167 -12.74 1.99 0.92
CA GLU A 167 -13.47 2.20 2.18
C GLU A 167 -13.74 0.88 2.90
N GLY A 168 -14.02 0.96 4.19
CA GLY A 168 -14.26 -0.18 5.06
C GLY A 168 -12.99 -0.64 5.78
N VAL A 169 -13.20 -1.57 6.71
CA VAL A 169 -12.14 -2.14 7.57
C VAL A 169 -12.42 -3.61 7.75
N CYS A 170 -11.39 -4.45 7.73
CA CYS A 170 -11.51 -5.88 7.99
C CYS A 170 -10.19 -6.47 8.49
N SER A 171 -10.25 -7.72 8.99
CA SER A 171 -9.07 -8.56 9.21
C SER A 171 -8.71 -9.33 7.92
N TRP A 172 -7.51 -9.93 7.90
CA TRP A 172 -7.17 -10.89 6.83
C TRP A 172 -8.13 -12.08 6.81
N TYR A 173 -8.64 -12.50 7.98
CA TYR A 173 -9.65 -13.55 8.08
C TYR A 173 -10.95 -13.15 7.39
N ASP A 174 -11.47 -11.94 7.65
CA ASP A 174 -12.68 -11.45 7.00
C ASP A 174 -12.50 -11.36 5.48
N PHE A 175 -11.35 -10.84 5.04
CA PHE A 175 -11.05 -10.74 3.62
C PHE A 175 -10.96 -12.12 2.95
N ALA A 176 -10.29 -13.10 3.58
CA ALA A 176 -10.23 -14.46 3.06
C ALA A 176 -11.60 -15.14 3.01
N THR A 177 -12.45 -14.90 4.02
CA THR A 177 -13.82 -15.44 4.07
C THR A 177 -14.67 -14.88 2.94
N GLU A 178 -14.59 -13.58 2.69
CA GLU A 178 -15.31 -12.92 1.60
C GLU A 178 -14.83 -13.42 0.23
N ILE A 179 -13.51 -13.61 0.04
CA ILE A 179 -12.95 -14.17 -1.20
C ILE A 179 -13.48 -15.58 -1.46
N ALA A 180 -13.47 -16.46 -0.45
CA ALA A 180 -13.96 -17.82 -0.60
C ALA A 180 -15.47 -17.86 -0.91
N ALA A 181 -16.25 -17.02 -0.22
CA ALA A 181 -17.69 -16.91 -0.45
C ALA A 181 -18.02 -16.41 -1.86
N ALA A 182 -17.35 -15.33 -2.31
CA ALA A 182 -17.54 -14.78 -3.65
C ALA A 182 -17.15 -15.78 -4.78
N ALA A 183 -16.18 -16.67 -4.49
CA ALA A 183 -15.76 -17.72 -5.43
C ALA A 183 -16.63 -18.98 -5.37
N GLY A 184 -17.59 -19.08 -4.45
CA GLY A 184 -18.40 -20.30 -4.25
C GLY A 184 -17.59 -21.48 -3.69
N HIS A 185 -16.51 -21.21 -2.96
CA HIS A 185 -15.64 -22.25 -2.37
C HIS A 185 -16.14 -22.72 -1.01
N ASP A 186 -17.41 -23.12 -0.92
CA ASP A 186 -18.12 -23.48 0.32
C ASP A 186 -17.55 -24.69 1.06
N LYS A 187 -16.75 -25.51 0.40
CA LYS A 187 -16.11 -26.70 0.98
C LYS A 187 -14.88 -26.34 1.85
N CYS A 188 -14.28 -25.19 1.61
CA CYS A 188 -13.12 -24.75 2.36
C CYS A 188 -13.53 -24.01 3.64
N ARG A 189 -13.24 -24.57 4.80
CA ARG A 189 -13.47 -23.91 6.07
C ARG A 189 -12.34 -22.92 6.38
N ILE A 190 -12.61 -21.62 6.32
CA ILE A 190 -11.70 -20.58 6.78
C ILE A 190 -11.82 -20.47 8.31
N ILE A 191 -10.69 -20.53 9.02
CA ILE A 191 -10.64 -20.55 10.49
C ILE A 191 -9.76 -19.42 10.95
N PRO A 192 -10.25 -18.57 11.90
CA PRO A 192 -9.41 -17.52 12.47
C PRO A 192 -8.29 -18.10 13.33
N CYS A 193 -7.12 -17.45 13.31
CA CYS A 193 -6.01 -17.71 14.24
C CYS A 193 -5.37 -16.40 14.66
N HIS A 194 -4.65 -16.41 15.78
CA HIS A 194 -3.85 -15.27 16.21
C HIS A 194 -2.55 -15.16 15.42
N THR A 195 -2.00 -13.96 15.35
CA THR A 195 -0.67 -13.71 14.77
C THR A 195 0.41 -14.59 15.43
N SER A 196 0.30 -14.82 16.74
CA SER A 196 1.22 -15.70 17.49
C SER A 196 1.19 -17.18 17.06
N GLU A 197 0.10 -17.62 16.42
CA GLU A 197 -0.07 -18.97 15.89
C GLU A 197 0.40 -19.10 14.45
N TYR A 198 0.73 -17.96 13.80
CA TYR A 198 1.18 -17.90 12.41
C TYR A 198 2.56 -17.23 12.31
N PRO A 199 3.64 -17.95 12.62
CA PRO A 199 4.98 -17.35 12.66
C PRO A 199 5.41 -16.84 11.29
N THR A 200 5.87 -15.60 11.25
CA THR A 200 6.43 -14.92 10.08
C THR A 200 7.78 -14.30 10.43
N LYS A 201 8.66 -14.07 9.44
CA LYS A 201 9.95 -13.39 9.66
C LYS A 201 9.76 -11.90 9.89
N ALA A 202 8.89 -11.30 9.07
CA ALA A 202 8.58 -9.89 9.18
C ALA A 202 7.50 -9.64 10.24
N THR A 203 7.72 -8.65 11.09
CA THR A 203 6.69 -8.15 12.01
C THR A 203 5.67 -7.32 11.22
N ARG A 204 4.40 -7.69 11.33
CA ARG A 204 3.30 -6.97 10.67
C ARG A 204 2.55 -6.10 11.67
N PRO A 205 2.10 -4.90 11.26
CA PRO A 205 1.30 -4.06 12.15
C PRO A 205 -0.03 -4.75 12.49
N ALA A 206 -0.42 -4.72 13.77
CA ALA A 206 -1.71 -5.25 14.20
C ALA A 206 -2.88 -4.38 13.72
N TYR A 207 -2.64 -3.08 13.53
CA TYR A 207 -3.61 -2.13 13.01
C TYR A 207 -2.96 -1.22 11.98
N SER A 208 -3.52 -1.15 10.77
CA SER A 208 -2.97 -0.33 9.67
C SER A 208 -4.04 0.43 8.88
N VAL A 209 -5.18 0.70 9.51
CA VAL A 209 -6.26 1.48 8.85
C VAL A 209 -5.79 2.92 8.64
N LEU A 210 -5.93 3.40 7.42
CA LEU A 210 -5.54 4.75 7.00
C LEU A 210 -6.75 5.68 6.94
N ASP A 211 -6.63 6.89 7.48
CA ASP A 211 -7.59 7.95 7.28
C ASP A 211 -7.42 8.53 5.86
N LYS A 212 -8.51 8.72 5.14
CA LYS A 212 -8.53 9.19 3.74
C LYS A 212 -9.20 10.56 3.59
N THR A 213 -9.46 11.24 4.70
CA THR A 213 -10.15 12.54 4.70
C THR A 213 -9.40 13.55 3.86
N ARG A 214 -8.10 13.69 4.05
CA ARG A 214 -7.26 14.62 3.27
C ARG A 214 -7.34 14.34 1.76
N PHE A 215 -7.27 13.08 1.36
CA PHE A 215 -7.42 12.70 -0.07
C PHE A 215 -8.78 13.14 -0.62
N LYS A 216 -9.87 12.78 0.06
CA LYS A 216 -11.24 13.10 -0.37
C LYS A 216 -11.48 14.60 -0.45
N GLU A 217 -11.02 15.35 0.55
CA GLU A 217 -11.18 16.82 0.57
C GLU A 217 -10.33 17.52 -0.49
N THR A 218 -9.08 17.08 -0.70
CA THR A 218 -8.18 17.70 -1.68
C THR A 218 -8.61 17.43 -3.12
N PHE A 219 -8.91 16.16 -3.41
CA PHE A 219 -9.19 15.75 -4.80
C PHE A 219 -10.68 15.70 -5.14
N GLN A 220 -11.57 15.91 -4.16
CA GLN A 220 -13.05 15.87 -4.34
C GLN A 220 -13.47 14.57 -5.05
N MET A 221 -12.96 13.44 -4.55
CA MET A 221 -13.20 12.12 -5.11
C MET A 221 -13.77 11.18 -4.05
N ASP A 222 -14.78 10.41 -4.44
CA ASP A 222 -15.29 9.31 -3.65
C ASP A 222 -14.40 8.07 -3.81
N ILE A 223 -14.36 7.25 -2.78
CA ILE A 223 -13.59 6.01 -2.76
C ILE A 223 -14.56 4.84 -2.61
N PRO A 224 -14.52 3.82 -3.49
CA PRO A 224 -15.37 2.66 -3.37
C PRO A 224 -15.08 1.84 -2.10
N HIS A 225 -16.07 1.07 -1.64
CA HIS A 225 -15.87 0.09 -0.58
C HIS A 225 -15.08 -1.12 -1.12
N TRP A 226 -14.27 -1.77 -0.30
CA TRP A 226 -13.42 -2.90 -0.72
C TRP A 226 -14.18 -4.18 -1.12
N ARG A 227 -15.49 -4.28 -0.75
CA ARG A 227 -16.41 -5.36 -1.17
C ARG A 227 -17.05 -5.09 -2.51
#